data_68b563d1c942dc3acda7fa6af71e55cf
#
_entry.id   68b563d1c942dc3acda7fa6af71e55cf
#
_cell.length_a   1.000
_cell.length_b   1.000
_cell.length_c   1.000
_cell.angle_alpha   90.00
_cell.angle_beta   90.00
_cell.angle_gamma   90.00
#
_symmetry.space_group_name_H-M   'P 1'
#
loop_
_entity.id
_entity.type
_entity.pdbx_description
1 polymer ?
#
loop_
_entity_poly.entity_id
_entity_poly.type
_entity_poly.pdbx_seq_one_letter_code
_entity_poly.pdbx_strand_id
1 'polypeptide(L)'
;IAQSFHQVALKVFGETETNFQKAWLLEQNRKAGKKIPKGCIDRQLIFYGKIAKIGRQIERFISYISPENIHFIIYDDFKNSPKREYIKVLKFLKVNSEVPMNFPLHNKSQRIKSETVTRLTNYASFLKKKLNIKTRFEVANKIHKINVTDQPLNKLPKCFLLKMDKYF
;
A
#
# COMPACT_ATOMS: atom_id res chain seq x y z
N ILE A 1 4.29 -5.05 -3.33
CA ILE A 1 3.48 -3.83 -3.56
C ILE A 1 2.02 -4.08 -3.18
N ALA A 2 1.27 -5.00 -3.82
CA ALA A 2 -0.16 -5.22 -3.55
C ALA A 2 -0.46 -5.53 -2.07
N GLN A 3 0.35 -6.36 -1.42
CA GLN A 3 0.19 -6.68 0.00
C GLN A 3 0.42 -5.46 0.91
N SER A 4 1.42 -4.64 0.60
CA SER A 4 1.67 -3.39 1.35
C SER A 4 0.54 -2.40 1.15
N PHE A 5 0.02 -2.28 -0.07
CA PHE A 5 -1.14 -1.44 -0.36
C PHE A 5 -2.40 -1.91 0.38
N HIS A 6 -2.61 -3.22 0.50
CA HIS A 6 -3.70 -3.79 1.31
C HIS A 6 -3.61 -3.34 2.78
N GLN A 7 -2.41 -3.27 3.37
CA GLN A 7 -2.24 -2.74 4.73
C GLN A 7 -2.65 -1.26 4.84
N VAL A 8 -2.37 -0.47 3.81
CA VAL A 8 -2.85 0.93 3.75
C VAL A 8 -4.38 0.97 3.61
N ALA A 9 -4.95 0.11 2.77
CA ALA A 9 -6.40 0.04 2.56
C ALA A 9 -7.17 -0.31 3.84
N LEU A 10 -6.63 -1.20 4.66
CA LEU A 10 -7.19 -1.52 5.98
C LEU A 10 -7.20 -0.32 6.93
N LYS A 11 -6.21 0.56 6.81
CA LYS A 11 -6.06 1.73 7.70
C LYS A 11 -6.85 2.95 7.22
N VAL A 12 -6.89 3.18 5.91
CA VAL A 12 -7.30 4.46 5.34
C VAL A 12 -8.53 4.33 4.45
N PHE A 13 -8.63 3.26 3.64
CA PHE A 13 -9.62 3.17 2.56
C PHE A 13 -10.86 2.36 2.91
N GLY A 14 -10.97 1.89 4.16
CA GLY A 14 -12.16 1.18 4.65
C GLY A 14 -12.22 -0.29 4.21
N GLU A 15 -11.10 -0.89 3.85
CA GLU A 15 -11.00 -2.35 3.69
C GLU A 15 -11.28 -3.06 5.03
N THR A 16 -12.00 -4.18 4.98
CA THR A 16 -12.37 -4.95 6.17
C THR A 16 -11.86 -6.39 6.14
N GLU A 17 -11.45 -6.90 4.98
CA GLU A 17 -10.83 -8.20 4.88
C GLU A 17 -9.35 -8.10 5.23
N THR A 18 -8.96 -8.63 6.38
CA THR A 18 -7.61 -8.52 6.91
C THR A 18 -6.62 -9.52 6.31
N ASN A 19 -7.13 -10.62 5.76
CA ASN A 19 -6.30 -11.59 5.04
C ASN A 19 -6.12 -11.14 3.58
N PHE A 20 -4.89 -10.79 3.21
CA PHE A 20 -4.57 -10.31 1.87
C PHE A 20 -4.95 -11.29 0.75
N GLN A 21 -4.74 -12.60 0.96
CA GLN A 21 -5.07 -13.60 -0.07
C GLN A 21 -6.57 -13.65 -0.33
N LYS A 22 -7.38 -13.60 0.73
CA LYS A 22 -8.84 -13.52 0.61
C LYS A 22 -9.27 -12.21 -0.06
N ALA A 23 -8.69 -11.08 0.36
CA ALA A 23 -8.97 -9.77 -0.23
C ALA A 23 -8.65 -9.74 -1.74
N TRP A 24 -7.53 -10.34 -2.16
CA TRP A 24 -7.16 -10.49 -3.56
C TRP A 24 -8.21 -11.32 -4.34
N LEU A 25 -8.63 -12.46 -3.80
CA LEU A 25 -9.61 -13.34 -4.45
C LEU A 25 -11.01 -12.71 -4.54
N LEU A 26 -11.32 -11.73 -3.70
CA LEU A 26 -12.58 -10.99 -3.76
C LEU A 26 -12.66 -9.99 -4.93
N GLU A 27 -11.57 -9.71 -5.64
CA GLU A 27 -11.54 -8.65 -6.65
C GLU A 27 -12.61 -8.81 -7.73
N GLN A 28 -12.86 -10.03 -8.21
CA GLN A 28 -13.89 -10.27 -9.22
C GLN A 28 -15.30 -9.99 -8.68
N ASN A 29 -15.59 -10.40 -7.45
CA ASN A 29 -16.85 -10.09 -6.79
C ASN A 29 -17.02 -8.57 -6.61
N ARG A 30 -15.95 -7.87 -6.25
CA ARG A 30 -15.95 -6.42 -6.04
C ARG A 30 -16.14 -5.65 -7.34
N LYS A 31 -15.56 -6.10 -8.44
CA LYS A 31 -15.81 -5.56 -9.78
C LYS A 31 -17.28 -5.69 -10.19
N ALA A 32 -17.93 -6.79 -9.80
CA ALA A 32 -19.37 -7.00 -9.98
C ALA A 32 -20.25 -6.27 -8.95
N GLY A 33 -19.70 -5.37 -8.14
CA GLY A 33 -20.43 -4.62 -7.13
C GLY A 33 -20.75 -5.40 -5.85
N LYS A 34 -20.26 -6.65 -5.70
CA LYS A 34 -20.50 -7.52 -4.54
C LYS A 34 -19.33 -7.45 -3.56
N LYS A 35 -19.60 -7.77 -2.27
CA LYS A 35 -18.55 -7.86 -1.23
C LYS A 35 -17.69 -6.58 -1.09
N ILE A 36 -18.27 -5.42 -1.35
CA ILE A 36 -17.66 -4.12 -1.09
C ILE A 36 -17.92 -3.74 0.36
N PRO A 37 -16.89 -3.38 1.15
CA PRO A 37 -17.08 -2.92 2.52
C PRO A 37 -17.92 -1.64 2.57
N LYS A 38 -18.85 -1.54 3.52
CA LYS A 38 -19.74 -0.36 3.66
C LYS A 38 -18.97 0.95 3.91
N GLY A 39 -17.79 0.89 4.52
CA GLY A 39 -16.92 2.04 4.78
C GLY A 39 -15.89 2.33 3.68
N CYS A 40 -15.92 1.60 2.56
CA CYS A 40 -14.96 1.79 1.47
C CYS A 40 -15.14 3.18 0.85
N ILE A 41 -14.04 3.95 0.81
CA ILE A 41 -14.03 5.32 0.27
C ILE A 41 -14.16 5.30 -1.25
N ASP A 42 -13.37 4.44 -1.90
CA ASP A 42 -13.40 4.21 -3.33
C ASP A 42 -13.16 2.72 -3.61
N ARG A 43 -14.11 2.08 -4.29
CA ARG A 43 -14.03 0.66 -4.65
C ARG A 43 -12.82 0.30 -5.51
N GLN A 44 -12.28 1.23 -6.29
CA GLN A 44 -11.10 0.99 -7.11
C GLN A 44 -9.84 0.76 -6.28
N LEU A 45 -9.78 1.35 -5.07
CA LEU A 45 -8.66 1.21 -4.15
C LEU A 45 -8.60 -0.17 -3.46
N ILE A 46 -9.58 -1.03 -3.70
CA ILE A 46 -9.60 -2.43 -3.21
C ILE A 46 -9.54 -3.45 -4.35
N PHE A 47 -9.15 -3.01 -5.57
CA PHE A 47 -8.86 -3.88 -6.71
C PHE A 47 -7.35 -4.11 -6.79
N TYR A 48 -6.86 -4.99 -5.94
CA TYR A 48 -5.42 -5.19 -5.72
C TYR A 48 -4.66 -5.66 -6.94
N GLY A 49 -5.26 -6.51 -7.76
CA GLY A 49 -4.67 -6.94 -9.02
C GLY A 49 -4.56 -5.80 -10.03
N LYS A 50 -5.57 -4.92 -10.11
CA LYS A 50 -5.50 -3.71 -10.96
C LYS A 50 -4.36 -2.78 -10.51
N ILE A 51 -4.26 -2.54 -9.20
CA ILE A 51 -3.24 -1.67 -8.61
C ILE A 51 -1.83 -2.24 -8.82
N ALA A 52 -1.68 -3.56 -8.75
CA ALA A 52 -0.39 -4.22 -8.89
C ALA A 52 0.15 -4.25 -10.34
N LYS A 53 -0.65 -3.92 -11.37
CA LYS A 53 -0.22 -3.83 -12.78
C LYS A 53 0.62 -2.58 -13.06
N ILE A 54 1.71 -2.42 -12.30
CA ILE A 54 2.61 -1.25 -12.41
C ILE A 54 3.33 -1.23 -13.76
N GLY A 55 3.68 -2.39 -14.33
CA GLY A 55 4.32 -2.47 -15.64
C GLY A 55 3.54 -1.71 -16.72
N ARG A 56 2.22 -1.94 -16.81
CA ARG A 56 1.36 -1.22 -17.76
C ARG A 56 1.28 0.29 -17.48
N GLN A 57 1.37 0.70 -16.23
CA GLN A 57 1.40 2.12 -15.87
C GLN A 57 2.71 2.75 -16.30
N ILE A 58 3.82 2.03 -16.13
CA ILE A 58 5.16 2.46 -16.57
C ILE A 58 5.20 2.53 -18.10
N GLU A 59 4.76 1.50 -18.83
CA GLU A 59 4.67 1.51 -20.29
C GLU A 59 3.93 2.75 -20.81
N ARG A 60 2.77 3.03 -20.22
CA ARG A 60 2.00 4.21 -20.57
C ARG A 60 2.75 5.50 -20.25
N PHE A 61 3.46 5.57 -19.13
CA PHE A 61 4.20 6.75 -18.70
C PHE A 61 5.38 7.06 -19.64
N ILE A 62 6.18 6.03 -19.98
CA ILE A 62 7.33 6.20 -20.87
C ILE A 62 6.95 6.53 -22.32
N SER A 63 5.70 6.27 -22.74
CA SER A 63 5.22 6.67 -24.06
C SER A 63 4.97 8.16 -24.23
N TYR A 64 4.93 8.92 -23.11
CA TYR A 64 4.70 10.37 -23.11
C TYR A 64 5.91 11.20 -22.69
N ILE A 65 6.93 10.59 -22.14
CA ILE A 65 8.08 11.28 -21.58
C ILE A 65 9.36 10.75 -22.20
N SER A 66 10.23 11.66 -22.64
CA SER A 66 11.52 11.30 -23.21
C SER A 66 12.39 10.50 -22.22
N PRO A 67 13.06 9.42 -22.64
CA PRO A 67 13.83 8.54 -21.76
C PRO A 67 14.88 9.24 -20.89
N GLU A 68 15.49 10.30 -21.41
CA GLU A 68 16.48 11.12 -20.69
C GLU A 68 15.90 11.85 -19.47
N ASN A 69 14.58 12.02 -19.41
CA ASN A 69 13.87 12.65 -18.30
C ASN A 69 13.28 11.64 -17.30
N ILE A 70 13.63 10.36 -17.47
CA ILE A 70 13.10 9.29 -16.62
C ILE A 70 14.26 8.58 -15.92
N HIS A 71 14.16 8.42 -14.61
CA HIS A 71 15.04 7.58 -13.82
C HIS A 71 14.22 6.59 -12.99
N PHE A 72 14.53 5.30 -13.10
CA PHE A 72 13.86 4.26 -12.33
C PHE A 72 14.71 3.84 -11.14
N ILE A 73 14.07 3.79 -9.97
CA ILE A 73 14.67 3.25 -8.76
C ILE A 73 13.97 1.92 -8.45
N ILE A 74 14.71 0.82 -8.51
CA ILE A 74 14.21 -0.48 -8.11
C ILE A 74 14.26 -0.56 -6.58
N TYR A 75 13.11 -0.83 -5.95
CA TYR A 75 12.99 -0.83 -4.49
C TYR A 75 13.96 -1.79 -3.79
N ASP A 76 14.19 -2.97 -4.37
CA ASP A 76 15.10 -3.96 -3.78
C ASP A 76 16.55 -3.49 -3.85
N ASP A 77 16.95 -2.81 -4.94
CA ASP A 77 18.27 -2.19 -5.06
C ASP A 77 18.45 -1.05 -4.07
N PHE A 78 17.43 -0.19 -3.95
CA PHE A 78 17.41 0.90 -2.98
C PHE A 78 17.50 0.36 -1.54
N LYS A 79 16.76 -0.68 -1.21
CA LYS A 79 16.78 -1.31 0.12
C LYS A 79 18.15 -1.89 0.46
N ASN A 80 18.81 -2.53 -0.51
CA ASN A 80 20.09 -3.20 -0.32
C ASN A 80 21.30 -2.24 -0.38
N SER A 81 21.19 -1.16 -1.14
CA SER A 81 22.27 -0.21 -1.37
C SER A 81 21.74 1.23 -1.54
N PRO A 82 21.16 1.83 -0.48
CA PRO A 82 20.52 3.14 -0.58
C PRO A 82 21.48 4.25 -1.01
N LYS A 83 22.72 4.22 -0.54
CA LYS A 83 23.76 5.18 -0.94
C LYS A 83 24.04 5.13 -2.44
N ARG A 84 24.16 3.92 -3.01
CA ARG A 84 24.42 3.73 -4.45
C ARG A 84 23.27 4.30 -5.29
N GLU A 85 22.04 4.00 -4.91
CA GLU A 85 20.86 4.49 -5.63
C GLU A 85 20.71 6.01 -5.49
N TYR A 86 21.01 6.58 -4.33
CA TYR A 86 21.04 8.03 -4.12
C TYR A 86 22.04 8.72 -5.05
N ILE A 87 23.26 8.17 -5.18
CA ILE A 87 24.29 8.71 -6.11
C ILE A 87 23.80 8.67 -7.56
N LYS A 88 23.09 7.61 -7.97
CA LYS A 88 22.51 7.51 -9.32
C LYS A 88 21.48 8.64 -9.56
N VAL A 89 20.65 8.93 -8.57
CA VAL A 89 19.68 10.04 -8.64
C VAL A 89 20.39 11.38 -8.78
N LEU A 90 21.43 11.65 -8.00
CA LEU A 90 22.19 12.88 -8.11
C LEU A 90 22.82 13.07 -9.51
N LYS A 91 23.39 11.99 -10.05
CA LYS A 91 23.95 11.97 -11.41
C LYS A 91 22.88 12.26 -12.46
N PHE A 92 21.70 11.63 -12.33
CA PHE A 92 20.58 11.85 -13.23
C PHE A 92 20.12 13.32 -13.19
N LEU A 93 20.02 13.90 -12.00
CA LEU A 93 19.63 15.30 -11.79
C LEU A 93 20.75 16.29 -12.15
N LYS A 94 21.95 15.81 -12.46
CA LYS A 94 23.17 16.64 -12.71
C LYS A 94 23.47 17.61 -11.54
N VAL A 95 23.21 17.14 -10.31
CA VAL A 95 23.43 17.90 -9.09
C VAL A 95 24.69 17.37 -8.40
N ASN A 96 25.61 18.29 -8.06
CA ASN A 96 26.75 17.99 -7.22
C ASN A 96 26.36 18.29 -5.78
N SER A 97 26.19 17.25 -4.97
CA SER A 97 25.84 17.42 -3.57
C SER A 97 26.57 16.38 -2.70
N GLU A 98 26.77 16.73 -1.45
CA GLU A 98 27.32 15.80 -0.48
C GLU A 98 26.37 14.60 -0.27
N VAL A 99 26.94 13.41 -0.21
CA VAL A 99 26.18 12.18 -0.01
C VAL A 99 26.03 11.95 1.48
N PRO A 100 24.80 11.84 2.01
CA PRO A 100 24.59 11.51 3.42
C PRO A 100 25.32 10.22 3.81
N MET A 101 25.96 10.23 4.98
CA MET A 101 26.64 9.05 5.49
C MET A 101 25.65 8.01 6.07
N ASN A 102 24.47 8.45 6.47
CA ASN A 102 23.47 7.60 7.10
C ASN A 102 22.13 7.67 6.36
N PHE A 103 21.52 6.50 6.12
CA PHE A 103 20.21 6.34 5.51
C PHE A 103 19.29 5.60 6.50
N PRO A 104 18.67 6.31 7.44
CA PRO A 104 17.81 5.68 8.44
C PRO A 104 16.57 5.07 7.80
N LEU A 105 16.15 3.93 8.32
CA LEU A 105 14.93 3.25 7.90
C LEU A 105 13.71 4.01 8.41
N HIS A 106 13.00 4.66 7.50
CA HIS A 106 11.69 5.27 7.76
C HIS A 106 10.55 4.35 7.30
N ASN A 107 9.37 4.52 7.87
CA ASN A 107 8.14 3.79 7.47
C ASN A 107 8.28 2.26 7.48
N LYS A 108 8.74 1.72 8.60
CA LYS A 108 8.78 0.27 8.82
C LYS A 108 7.42 -0.36 8.53
N SER A 109 7.44 -1.54 7.93
CA SER A 109 6.22 -2.32 7.70
C SER A 109 5.51 -2.58 9.03
N GLN A 110 4.21 -2.32 9.06
CA GLN A 110 3.37 -2.50 10.25
C GLN A 110 2.34 -3.59 10.01
N ARG A 111 2.14 -4.43 11.00
CA ARG A 111 1.12 -5.48 11.00
C ARG A 111 0.01 -5.15 11.99
N ILE A 112 -1.23 -5.43 11.60
CA ILE A 112 -2.40 -5.31 12.48
C ILE A 112 -2.37 -6.43 13.52
N LYS A 113 -2.50 -6.08 14.81
CA LYS A 113 -2.54 -7.04 15.93
C LYS A 113 -3.90 -7.72 16.04
N SER A 114 -4.97 -6.95 15.95
CA SER A 114 -6.34 -7.44 16.13
C SER A 114 -7.25 -6.99 15.00
N GLU A 115 -7.82 -7.97 14.31
CA GLU A 115 -8.81 -7.76 13.25
C GLU A 115 -10.10 -7.17 13.80
N THR A 116 -10.54 -7.62 14.97
CA THR A 116 -11.77 -7.16 15.62
C THR A 116 -11.71 -5.67 15.93
N VAL A 117 -10.57 -5.21 16.45
CA VAL A 117 -10.35 -3.77 16.72
C VAL A 117 -10.40 -2.97 15.42
N THR A 118 -9.77 -3.47 14.35
CA THR A 118 -9.81 -2.81 13.04
C THR A 118 -11.22 -2.72 12.49
N ARG A 119 -12.02 -3.79 12.58
CA ARG A 119 -13.42 -3.80 12.14
C ARG A 119 -14.28 -2.81 12.92
N LEU A 120 -14.12 -2.78 14.25
CA LEU A 120 -14.86 -1.84 15.12
C LEU A 120 -14.50 -0.38 14.83
N THR A 121 -13.23 -0.06 14.68
CA THR A 121 -12.79 1.31 14.37
C THR A 121 -13.25 1.76 12.98
N ASN A 122 -13.22 0.87 11.98
CA ASN A 122 -13.74 1.17 10.65
C ASN A 122 -15.27 1.37 10.68
N TYR A 123 -16.00 0.56 11.43
CA TYR A 123 -17.44 0.71 11.59
C TYR A 123 -17.81 2.02 12.33
N ALA A 124 -17.10 2.35 13.40
CA ALA A 124 -17.28 3.64 14.10
C ALA A 124 -17.00 4.82 13.17
N SER A 125 -15.97 4.75 12.34
CA SER A 125 -15.65 5.77 11.34
C SER A 125 -16.75 5.90 10.28
N PHE A 126 -17.34 4.79 9.84
CA PHE A 126 -18.47 4.77 8.93
C PHE A 126 -19.70 5.43 9.54
N LEU A 127 -20.08 5.07 10.79
CA LEU A 127 -21.20 5.68 11.50
C LEU A 127 -21.02 7.18 11.69
N LYS A 128 -19.81 7.60 12.07
CA LYS A 128 -19.44 8.99 12.19
C LYS A 128 -19.69 9.77 10.90
N LYS A 129 -19.22 9.22 9.75
CA LYS A 129 -19.45 9.83 8.44
C LYS A 129 -20.93 9.92 8.11
N LYS A 130 -21.70 8.85 8.41
CA LYS A 130 -23.15 8.81 8.16
C LYS A 130 -23.92 9.84 9.02
N LEU A 131 -23.48 10.08 10.26
CA LEU A 131 -24.07 11.02 11.19
C LEU A 131 -23.54 12.46 11.04
N ASN A 132 -22.67 12.70 10.04
CA ASN A 132 -22.06 14.00 9.77
C ASN A 132 -21.34 14.63 10.99
N ILE A 133 -20.80 13.78 11.88
CA ILE A 133 -20.08 14.23 13.08
C ILE A 133 -18.69 14.73 12.69
N LYS A 134 -18.45 16.04 12.78
CA LYS A 134 -17.21 16.70 12.36
C LYS A 134 -16.06 16.61 13.39
N THR A 135 -16.33 16.20 14.63
CA THR A 135 -15.31 16.12 15.69
C THR A 135 -14.22 15.13 15.37
N ARG A 136 -12.96 15.54 15.54
CA ARG A 136 -11.77 14.67 15.41
C ARG A 136 -11.70 13.77 16.66
N PHE A 137 -12.05 12.49 16.52
CA PHE A 137 -11.81 11.53 17.60
C PHE A 137 -10.32 11.13 17.59
N GLU A 138 -9.49 11.81 18.38
CA GLU A 138 -8.08 11.39 18.62
C GLU A 138 -8.01 9.98 19.18
N VAL A 139 -9.05 9.53 19.89
CA VAL A 139 -9.17 8.18 20.44
C VAL A 139 -9.09 7.10 19.36
N ALA A 140 -9.76 7.26 18.22
CA ALA A 140 -9.69 6.28 17.13
C ALA A 140 -8.26 6.17 16.56
N ASN A 141 -7.56 7.30 16.44
CA ASN A 141 -6.17 7.33 16.01
C ASN A 141 -5.22 6.68 17.04
N LYS A 142 -5.46 6.91 18.34
CA LYS A 142 -4.70 6.26 19.41
C LYS A 142 -4.92 4.74 19.41
N ILE A 143 -6.17 4.28 19.33
CA ILE A 143 -6.51 2.85 19.22
C ILE A 143 -5.83 2.23 18.00
N HIS A 144 -5.87 2.91 16.86
CA HIS A 144 -5.24 2.42 15.65
C HIS A 144 -3.71 2.28 15.80
N LYS A 145 -3.04 3.27 16.41
CA LYS A 145 -1.60 3.21 16.71
C LYS A 145 -1.25 2.04 17.64
N ILE A 146 -2.06 1.74 18.64
CA ILE A 146 -1.85 0.63 19.57
C ILE A 146 -2.10 -0.73 18.90
N ASN A 147 -3.01 -0.78 17.92
CA ASN A 147 -3.39 -2.00 17.21
C ASN A 147 -2.42 -2.39 16.09
N VAL A 148 -1.29 -1.73 15.96
CA VAL A 148 -0.24 -2.08 15.00
C VAL A 148 1.05 -2.49 15.71
N THR A 149 1.87 -3.29 15.03
CA THR A 149 3.21 -3.68 15.49
C THR A 149 4.18 -3.54 14.32
N ASP A 150 5.43 -3.17 14.63
CA ASP A 150 6.52 -3.03 13.65
C ASP A 150 7.10 -4.40 13.27
N GLN A 151 6.25 -5.29 12.79
CA GLN A 151 6.65 -6.60 12.30
C GLN A 151 6.53 -6.66 10.77
N PRO A 152 7.44 -7.39 10.11
CA PRO A 152 7.33 -7.59 8.66
C PRO A 152 6.02 -8.31 8.31
N LEU A 153 5.49 -8.01 7.14
CA LEU A 153 4.33 -8.73 6.62
C LEU A 153 4.66 -10.21 6.42
N ASN A 154 3.68 -11.06 6.67
CA ASN A 154 3.83 -12.49 6.43
C ASN A 154 4.20 -12.74 4.96
N LYS A 155 5.18 -13.59 4.74
CA LYS A 155 5.50 -14.06 3.39
C LYS A 155 4.30 -14.80 2.81
N LEU A 156 3.98 -14.49 1.57
CA LEU A 156 2.91 -15.19 0.86
C LEU A 156 3.36 -16.60 0.47
N PRO A 157 2.47 -17.60 0.52
CA PRO A 157 2.78 -18.96 0.06
C PRO A 157 3.20 -18.94 -1.42
N LYS A 158 4.19 -19.76 -1.80
CA LYS A 158 4.66 -19.87 -3.18
C LYS A 158 3.55 -20.15 -4.18
N CYS A 159 2.61 -21.06 -3.82
CA CYS A 159 1.46 -21.38 -4.68
C CYS A 159 0.55 -20.17 -4.94
N PHE A 160 0.46 -19.23 -4.00
CA PHE A 160 -0.32 -18.01 -4.19
C PHE A 160 0.45 -16.99 -5.05
N LEU A 161 1.77 -16.88 -4.87
CA LEU A 161 2.62 -16.04 -5.73
C LEU A 161 2.49 -16.46 -7.20
N LEU A 162 2.57 -17.76 -7.50
CA LEU A 162 2.37 -18.29 -8.84
C LEU A 162 0.98 -17.97 -9.43
N LYS A 163 -0.06 -17.91 -8.59
CA LYS A 163 -1.39 -17.47 -9.04
C LYS A 163 -1.43 -15.97 -9.34
N MET A 164 -0.69 -15.17 -8.58
CA MET A 164 -0.57 -13.74 -8.84
C MET A 164 0.19 -13.50 -10.15
N ASP A 165 1.29 -14.21 -10.39
CA ASP A 165 2.10 -14.07 -11.61
C ASP A 165 1.30 -14.34 -12.88
N LYS A 166 0.37 -15.30 -12.84
CA LYS A 166 -0.56 -15.56 -13.97
C LYS A 166 -1.57 -14.43 -14.23
N TYR A 167 -1.70 -13.48 -13.30
CA TYR A 167 -2.60 -12.34 -13.44
C TYR A 167 -1.94 -11.19 -14.22
N PHE A 168 -0.63 -11.15 -14.29
CA PHE A 168 0.16 -10.13 -14.96
C PHE A 168 0.59 -10.54 -16.35
#